data_666feab3b37003edab54ba2d68390569
#
_entry.id   666feab3b37003edab54ba2d68390569
#
_cell.length_a   1.000
_cell.length_b   1.000
_cell.length_c   1.000
_cell.angle_alpha   90.00
_cell.angle_beta   90.00
_cell.angle_gamma   90.00
#
_symmetry.space_group_name_H-M   'P 1'
#
loop_
_entity.id
_entity.type
_entity.pdbx_description
1 polymer ?
#
loop_
_entity_poly.entity_id
_entity_poly.type
_entity_poly.pdbx_seq_one_letter_code
_entity_poly.pdbx_strand_id
1 'polypeptide(L)'
;SKHGGPEVLEFKDVNVGSPGPEEIKIKNLAIGLNFIDTYHRSGLYKLKLPSGIGMEGAGVVQEVGSAVKYFNKGDRVTYSQMPLGSYSEERIIPEKIAVKIPEGVNEKVAASIMTKGLTSHYLLFKTYKAKAGELILFHAAAGGVGQVFCQWAKSIGCRVIGTVGSDSKIDIAKKNGCEFVINYNKDDFDKKVLEITDNKGIRVVYDGVG
;
A
#
# COMPACT_ATOMS: atom_id res chain seq x y z
N SER A 1 21.73 -2.73 9.99
CA SER A 1 22.64 -2.85 11.13
C SER A 1 21.99 -2.46 12.45
N LYS A 2 21.21 -1.37 12.53
CA LYS A 2 20.44 -0.92 13.71
C LYS A 2 19.14 -0.26 13.27
N HIS A 3 18.18 -0.14 14.19
CA HIS A 3 16.97 0.66 13.97
C HIS A 3 17.27 2.15 14.23
N GLY A 4 16.52 3.05 13.57
CA GLY A 4 16.68 4.49 13.77
C GLY A 4 15.99 5.33 12.70
N GLY A 5 16.45 6.55 12.56
CA GLY A 5 16.03 7.50 11.52
C GLY A 5 16.61 7.15 10.14
N PRO A 6 16.47 8.02 9.14
CA PRO A 6 16.99 7.78 7.79
C PRO A 6 18.50 7.50 7.74
N GLU A 7 19.25 8.01 8.69
CA GLU A 7 20.71 7.89 8.80
C GLU A 7 21.22 6.44 9.02
N VAL A 8 20.33 5.51 9.39
CA VAL A 8 20.70 4.10 9.56
C VAL A 8 20.65 3.29 8.27
N LEU A 9 20.14 3.89 7.19
CA LEU A 9 20.11 3.26 5.88
C LEU A 9 21.50 3.35 5.23
N GLU A 10 21.98 2.20 4.77
CA GLU A 10 23.26 2.09 4.08
C GLU A 10 23.04 1.48 2.70
N PHE A 11 23.57 2.11 1.67
CA PHE A 11 23.64 1.51 0.33
C PHE A 11 24.83 0.57 0.26
N LYS A 12 24.57 -0.69 -0.12
CA LYS A 12 25.61 -1.74 -0.21
C LYS A 12 25.41 -2.61 -1.43
N ASP A 13 26.49 -2.97 -2.05
CA ASP A 13 26.52 -4.04 -3.03
C ASP A 13 26.38 -5.38 -2.32
N VAL A 14 25.44 -6.20 -2.81
CA VAL A 14 25.16 -7.53 -2.28
C VAL A 14 25.07 -8.56 -3.41
N ASN A 15 25.60 -9.75 -3.18
CA ASN A 15 25.39 -10.85 -4.10
C ASN A 15 24.02 -11.49 -3.83
N VAL A 16 23.10 -11.40 -4.79
CA VAL A 16 21.75 -11.93 -4.66
C VAL A 16 21.70 -13.46 -4.82
N GLY A 17 22.66 -14.06 -5.53
CA GLY A 17 22.70 -15.51 -5.79
C GLY A 17 21.64 -15.95 -6.82
N SER A 18 21.33 -17.26 -6.80
CA SER A 18 20.29 -17.88 -7.64
C SER A 18 19.05 -18.23 -6.82
N PRO A 19 17.85 -18.26 -7.43
CA PRO A 19 16.62 -18.58 -6.74
C PRO A 19 16.57 -20.05 -6.29
N GLY A 20 16.00 -20.29 -5.12
CA GLY A 20 15.65 -21.63 -4.65
C GLY A 20 14.51 -22.25 -5.50
N PRO A 21 14.14 -23.52 -5.25
CA PRO A 21 13.21 -24.26 -6.11
C PRO A 21 11.87 -23.54 -6.39
N GLU A 22 11.26 -22.91 -5.38
CA GLU A 22 9.96 -22.22 -5.49
C GLU A 22 10.11 -20.68 -5.54
N GLU A 23 11.27 -20.16 -5.93
CA GLU A 23 11.57 -18.76 -5.94
C GLU A 23 11.84 -18.23 -7.35
N ILE A 24 11.65 -16.94 -7.51
CA ILE A 24 11.98 -16.22 -8.73
C ILE A 24 12.94 -15.08 -8.41
N LYS A 25 13.91 -14.85 -9.28
CA LYS A 25 14.81 -13.70 -9.24
C LYS A 25 14.24 -12.61 -10.14
N ILE A 26 14.10 -11.42 -9.60
CA ILE A 26 13.48 -10.27 -10.28
C ILE A 26 14.49 -9.15 -10.39
N LYS A 27 14.58 -8.52 -11.55
CA LYS A 27 15.17 -7.20 -11.73
C LYS A 27 14.08 -6.17 -11.53
N ASN A 28 14.18 -5.34 -10.49
CA ASN A 28 13.22 -4.28 -10.21
C ASN A 28 13.35 -3.15 -11.24
N LEU A 29 12.21 -2.70 -11.76
CA LEU A 29 12.08 -1.53 -12.64
C LEU A 29 11.40 -0.37 -11.92
N ALA A 30 10.62 -0.66 -10.90
CA ALA A 30 10.00 0.31 -10.01
C ALA A 30 9.86 -0.26 -8.60
N ILE A 31 9.98 0.60 -7.60
CA ILE A 31 9.89 0.24 -6.19
C ILE A 31 8.79 1.09 -5.56
N GLY A 32 7.88 0.43 -4.83
CA GLY A 32 6.82 1.09 -4.08
C GLY A 32 7.31 1.58 -2.72
N LEU A 33 7.10 2.86 -2.44
CA LEU A 33 7.35 3.45 -1.13
C LEU A 33 6.07 3.39 -0.29
N ASN A 34 6.17 2.86 0.92
CA ASN A 34 5.06 2.74 1.84
C ASN A 34 5.43 3.24 3.24
N PHE A 35 4.46 3.78 3.97
CA PHE A 35 4.71 4.32 5.30
C PHE A 35 5.20 3.25 6.29
N ILE A 36 4.78 2.00 6.11
CA ILE A 36 5.25 0.84 6.89
C ILE A 36 6.76 0.63 6.80
N ASP A 37 7.42 1.06 5.73
CA ASP A 37 8.87 0.97 5.58
C ASP A 37 9.58 1.81 6.66
N THR A 38 8.97 2.91 7.10
CA THR A 38 9.46 3.71 8.22
C THR A 38 9.32 2.97 9.55
N TYR A 39 8.27 2.18 9.73
CA TYR A 39 8.06 1.37 10.94
C TYR A 39 9.09 0.23 11.05
N HIS A 40 9.41 -0.40 9.92
CA HIS A 40 10.48 -1.38 9.85
C HIS A 40 11.85 -0.75 10.15
N ARG A 41 12.14 0.39 9.56
CA ARG A 41 13.40 1.11 9.78
C ARG A 41 13.56 1.57 11.22
N SER A 42 12.54 2.17 11.82
CA SER A 42 12.58 2.69 13.19
C SER A 42 12.57 1.60 14.27
N GLY A 43 12.14 0.37 13.93
CA GLY A 43 11.99 -0.74 14.85
C GLY A 43 10.65 -0.80 15.57
N LEU A 44 9.67 0.06 15.19
CA LEU A 44 8.29 -0.07 15.65
C LEU A 44 7.75 -1.47 15.30
N TYR A 45 8.03 -1.93 14.08
CA TYR A 45 7.86 -3.32 13.68
C TYR A 45 9.22 -4.01 13.70
N LYS A 46 9.44 -4.84 14.71
CA LYS A 46 10.74 -5.48 14.95
C LYS A 46 11.15 -6.38 13.79
N LEU A 47 12.37 -6.23 13.33
CA LEU A 47 13.02 -7.07 12.33
C LEU A 47 14.29 -7.70 12.89
N LYS A 48 14.64 -8.87 12.36
CA LYS A 48 15.97 -9.43 12.55
C LYS A 48 16.95 -8.66 11.67
N LEU A 49 17.93 -8.03 12.27
CA LEU A 49 18.96 -7.26 11.57
C LEU A 49 20.26 -8.07 11.38
N PRO A 50 21.05 -7.81 10.35
CA PRO A 50 20.78 -6.85 9.25
C PRO A 50 19.67 -7.33 8.32
N SER A 51 18.91 -6.40 7.74
CA SER A 51 17.84 -6.70 6.79
C SER A 51 17.85 -5.70 5.63
N GLY A 52 17.27 -6.07 4.49
CA GLY A 52 16.81 -5.13 3.50
C GLY A 52 15.60 -4.33 4.00
N ILE A 53 15.16 -3.33 3.24
CA ILE A 53 13.96 -2.53 3.50
C ILE A 53 13.07 -2.51 2.26
N GLY A 54 11.78 -2.18 2.48
CA GLY A 54 10.76 -2.15 1.43
C GLY A 54 10.16 -3.52 1.15
N MET A 55 8.89 -3.53 0.81
CA MET A 55 8.12 -4.76 0.58
C MET A 55 7.37 -4.78 -0.76
N GLU A 56 7.37 -3.68 -1.51
CA GLU A 56 6.59 -3.52 -2.74
C GLU A 56 7.51 -3.16 -3.91
N GLY A 57 7.28 -3.80 -5.05
CA GLY A 57 8.02 -3.49 -6.27
C GLY A 57 7.40 -4.14 -7.50
N ALA A 58 7.93 -3.77 -8.65
CA ALA A 58 7.58 -4.34 -9.94
C ALA A 58 8.81 -4.45 -10.83
N GLY A 59 8.87 -5.48 -11.64
CA GLY A 59 10.03 -5.71 -12.49
C GLY A 59 9.85 -6.91 -13.43
N VAL A 60 10.97 -7.46 -13.85
CA VAL A 60 11.02 -8.57 -14.82
C VAL A 60 11.73 -9.76 -14.20
N VAL A 61 11.16 -10.93 -14.35
CA VAL A 61 11.76 -12.20 -13.92
C VAL A 61 13.03 -12.49 -14.72
N GLN A 62 14.16 -12.65 -14.03
CA GLN A 62 15.44 -12.97 -14.64
C GLN A 62 15.74 -14.48 -14.64
N GLU A 63 15.40 -15.13 -13.52
CA GLU A 63 15.61 -16.56 -13.29
C GLU A 63 14.42 -17.13 -12.54
N VAL A 64 14.15 -18.41 -12.73
CA VAL A 64 13.11 -19.16 -12.03
C VAL A 64 13.71 -20.42 -11.40
N GLY A 65 13.27 -20.77 -10.22
CA GLY A 65 13.63 -22.02 -9.56
C GLY A 65 12.99 -23.24 -10.23
N SER A 66 13.55 -24.42 -9.96
CA SER A 66 13.16 -25.67 -10.65
C SER A 66 11.72 -26.13 -10.39
N ALA A 67 11.06 -25.66 -9.32
CA ALA A 67 9.68 -26.00 -8.98
C ALA A 67 8.68 -24.86 -9.23
N VAL A 68 9.12 -23.74 -9.79
CA VAL A 68 8.25 -22.61 -10.16
C VAL A 68 7.29 -23.04 -11.27
N LYS A 69 5.99 -22.70 -11.11
CA LYS A 69 4.90 -23.15 -12.01
C LYS A 69 4.23 -22.03 -12.78
N TYR A 70 4.21 -20.82 -12.23
CA TYR A 70 3.37 -19.74 -12.75
C TYR A 70 4.11 -18.66 -13.50
N PHE A 71 5.45 -18.68 -13.45
CA PHE A 71 6.29 -17.64 -14.04
C PHE A 71 7.39 -18.22 -14.91
N ASN A 72 7.76 -17.44 -15.91
CA ASN A 72 8.88 -17.72 -16.81
C ASN A 72 9.83 -16.51 -16.82
N LYS A 73 11.08 -16.73 -17.20
CA LYS A 73 12.02 -15.65 -17.49
C LYS A 73 11.41 -14.69 -18.53
N GLY A 74 11.47 -13.40 -18.24
CA GLY A 74 10.89 -12.33 -19.06
C GLY A 74 9.49 -11.90 -18.64
N ASP A 75 8.79 -12.64 -17.76
CA ASP A 75 7.48 -12.23 -17.25
C ASP A 75 7.60 -10.93 -16.47
N ARG A 76 6.66 -10.01 -16.72
CA ARG A 76 6.51 -8.78 -15.94
C ARG A 76 5.69 -9.07 -14.69
N VAL A 77 6.25 -8.73 -13.52
CA VAL A 77 5.64 -9.07 -12.23
C VAL A 77 5.66 -7.90 -11.27
N THR A 78 4.69 -7.88 -10.38
CA THR A 78 4.65 -7.01 -9.21
C THR A 78 4.45 -7.85 -7.95
N TYR A 79 4.86 -7.32 -6.81
CA TYR A 79 4.76 -8.01 -5.53
C TYR A 79 4.60 -7.01 -4.39
N SER A 80 3.97 -7.46 -3.32
CA SER A 80 3.90 -6.73 -2.05
C SER A 80 3.71 -7.73 -0.94
N GLN A 81 4.74 -8.00 -0.18
CA GLN A 81 4.73 -8.77 1.09
C GLN A 81 6.19 -9.07 1.53
N MET A 82 6.30 -9.76 2.69
CA MET A 82 7.57 -10.35 3.12
C MET A 82 8.07 -11.42 2.14
N PRO A 83 9.38 -11.57 2.00
CA PRO A 83 10.45 -10.92 2.75
C PRO A 83 10.68 -9.47 2.33
N LEU A 84 11.28 -8.66 3.23
CA LEU A 84 11.69 -7.27 2.90
C LEU A 84 12.89 -7.26 1.96
N GLY A 85 13.16 -6.10 1.34
CA GLY A 85 14.33 -5.90 0.48
C GLY A 85 13.98 -5.42 -0.93
N SER A 86 12.80 -4.78 -1.11
CA SER A 86 12.44 -4.22 -2.43
C SER A 86 13.29 -3.01 -2.83
N TYR A 87 13.97 -2.35 -1.86
CA TYR A 87 14.89 -1.27 -2.16
C TYR A 87 16.22 -1.82 -2.67
N SER A 88 16.16 -2.52 -3.79
CA SER A 88 17.29 -3.16 -4.46
C SER A 88 17.07 -3.21 -5.97
N GLU A 89 18.15 -3.31 -6.73
CA GLU A 89 18.05 -3.48 -8.18
C GLU A 89 17.56 -4.88 -8.55
N GLU A 90 18.01 -5.89 -7.80
CA GLU A 90 17.59 -7.28 -7.97
C GLU A 90 17.25 -7.92 -6.63
N ARG A 91 16.36 -8.89 -6.65
CA ARG A 91 16.03 -9.69 -5.47
C ARG A 91 15.42 -11.03 -5.84
N ILE A 92 15.45 -11.94 -4.85
CA ILE A 92 14.75 -13.21 -4.91
C ILE A 92 13.52 -13.16 -4.01
N ILE A 93 12.42 -13.67 -4.50
CA ILE A 93 11.16 -13.80 -3.75
C ILE A 93 10.49 -15.14 -4.03
N PRO A 94 9.69 -15.67 -3.07
CA PRO A 94 8.82 -16.81 -3.33
C PRO A 94 7.83 -16.50 -4.46
N GLU A 95 7.60 -17.43 -5.41
CA GLU A 95 6.67 -17.20 -6.52
C GLU A 95 5.25 -16.84 -6.05
N LYS A 96 4.81 -17.39 -4.91
CA LYS A 96 3.44 -17.20 -4.37
C LYS A 96 3.08 -15.76 -4.00
N ILE A 97 4.07 -14.86 -3.85
CA ILE A 97 3.81 -13.44 -3.54
C ILE A 97 3.86 -12.56 -4.79
N ALA A 98 4.24 -13.11 -5.93
CA ALA A 98 4.29 -12.40 -7.18
C ALA A 98 2.95 -12.47 -7.94
N VAL A 99 2.65 -11.43 -8.69
CA VAL A 99 1.47 -11.33 -9.55
C VAL A 99 1.93 -10.83 -10.92
N LYS A 100 1.45 -11.45 -12.00
CA LYS A 100 1.71 -10.94 -13.38
C LYS A 100 1.10 -9.55 -13.54
N ILE A 101 1.86 -8.65 -14.12
CA ILE A 101 1.36 -7.31 -14.45
C ILE A 101 0.51 -7.44 -15.71
N PRO A 102 -0.77 -7.00 -15.68
CA PRO A 102 -1.64 -7.04 -16.85
C PRO A 102 -1.08 -6.20 -18.00
N GLU A 103 -1.45 -6.57 -19.22
CA GLU A 103 -1.17 -5.75 -20.39
C GLU A 103 -1.74 -4.34 -20.24
N GLY A 104 -1.03 -3.32 -20.70
CA GLY A 104 -1.42 -1.91 -20.55
C GLY A 104 -1.08 -1.27 -19.19
N VAL A 105 -0.70 -2.05 -18.18
CA VAL A 105 -0.23 -1.52 -16.89
C VAL A 105 1.30 -1.44 -16.90
N ASN A 106 1.86 -0.27 -16.57
CA ASN A 106 3.31 -0.12 -16.45
C ASN A 106 3.81 -0.44 -15.03
N GLU A 107 5.12 -0.67 -14.89
CA GLU A 107 5.75 -1.08 -13.64
C GLU A 107 5.63 -0.03 -12.53
N LYS A 108 5.64 1.27 -12.87
CA LYS A 108 5.49 2.35 -11.87
C LYS A 108 4.09 2.32 -11.24
N VAL A 109 3.07 2.12 -12.05
CA VAL A 109 1.70 1.94 -11.57
C VAL A 109 1.61 0.66 -10.73
N ALA A 110 2.11 -0.47 -11.25
CA ALA A 110 2.07 -1.75 -10.57
C ALA A 110 2.77 -1.69 -9.20
N ALA A 111 3.98 -1.09 -9.11
CA ALA A 111 4.73 -0.93 -7.87
C ALA A 111 4.09 0.06 -6.89
N SER A 112 3.16 0.90 -7.32
CA SER A 112 2.51 1.90 -6.46
C SER A 112 1.15 1.47 -5.91
N ILE A 113 0.58 0.37 -6.42
CA ILE A 113 -0.82 0.01 -6.16
C ILE A 113 -0.98 -1.27 -5.33
N MET A 114 0.00 -2.18 -5.30
CA MET A 114 -0.18 -3.49 -4.68
C MET A 114 -0.49 -3.40 -3.19
N THR A 115 0.36 -2.76 -2.40
CA THR A 115 0.13 -2.58 -0.95
C THR A 115 -1.15 -1.80 -0.68
N LYS A 116 -1.36 -0.71 -1.40
CA LYS A 116 -2.49 0.20 -1.22
C LYS A 116 -3.80 -0.43 -1.68
N GLY A 117 -3.77 -1.13 -2.81
CA GLY A 117 -4.92 -1.83 -3.38
C GLY A 117 -5.34 -3.03 -2.54
N LEU A 118 -4.39 -3.88 -2.12
CA LEU A 118 -4.67 -5.01 -1.23
C LEU A 118 -5.26 -4.53 0.10
N THR A 119 -4.72 -3.44 0.66
CA THR A 119 -5.25 -2.83 1.89
C THR A 119 -6.68 -2.34 1.68
N SER A 120 -6.93 -1.59 0.61
CA SER A 120 -8.28 -1.11 0.28
C SER A 120 -9.26 -2.26 0.06
N HIS A 121 -8.82 -3.33 -0.61
CA HIS A 121 -9.63 -4.51 -0.86
C HIS A 121 -10.07 -5.18 0.43
N TYR A 122 -9.14 -5.52 1.33
CA TYR A 122 -9.56 -6.23 2.54
C TYR A 122 -10.40 -5.35 3.47
N LEU A 123 -10.13 -4.05 3.55
CA LEU A 123 -10.94 -3.11 4.33
C LEU A 123 -12.39 -3.06 3.82
N LEU A 124 -12.59 -2.92 2.51
CA LEU A 124 -13.92 -2.78 1.91
C LEU A 124 -14.72 -4.10 1.86
N PHE A 125 -14.04 -5.24 1.70
CA PHE A 125 -14.73 -6.50 1.35
C PHE A 125 -14.55 -7.62 2.37
N LYS A 126 -13.53 -7.55 3.24
CA LYS A 126 -13.22 -8.64 4.18
C LYS A 126 -13.37 -8.23 5.64
N THR A 127 -12.95 -7.01 6.00
CA THR A 127 -13.06 -6.49 7.37
C THR A 127 -14.49 -6.01 7.64
N TYR A 128 -14.94 -5.06 6.83
CA TYR A 128 -16.32 -4.60 6.82
C TYR A 128 -16.82 -4.65 5.38
N LYS A 129 -17.91 -5.36 5.13
CA LYS A 129 -18.47 -5.49 3.79
C LYS A 129 -19.32 -4.26 3.48
N ALA A 130 -18.66 -3.18 3.04
CA ALA A 130 -19.30 -1.91 2.71
C ALA A 130 -20.31 -2.09 1.56
N LYS A 131 -21.44 -1.41 1.67
CA LYS A 131 -22.56 -1.53 0.72
C LYS A 131 -22.85 -0.21 0.06
N ALA A 132 -23.40 -0.27 -1.16
CA ALA A 132 -23.88 0.91 -1.86
C ALA A 132 -24.87 1.71 -1.00
N GLY A 133 -24.75 3.04 -1.02
CA GLY A 133 -25.52 3.97 -0.21
C GLY A 133 -25.01 4.20 1.21
N GLU A 134 -24.12 3.34 1.73
CA GLU A 134 -23.57 3.53 3.08
C GLU A 134 -22.63 4.74 3.12
N LEU A 135 -22.75 5.53 4.18
CA LEU A 135 -21.83 6.60 4.53
C LEU A 135 -20.75 6.02 5.46
N ILE A 136 -19.50 6.12 5.06
CA ILE A 136 -18.33 5.57 5.75
C ILE A 136 -17.30 6.68 5.99
N LEU A 137 -16.50 6.56 7.04
CA LEU A 137 -15.43 7.52 7.34
C LEU A 137 -14.07 6.87 7.10
N PHE A 138 -13.17 7.60 6.44
CA PHE A 138 -11.79 7.19 6.22
C PHE A 138 -10.81 8.29 6.66
N HIS A 139 -9.96 7.97 7.64
CA HIS A 139 -8.91 8.86 8.09
C HIS A 139 -7.73 8.91 7.10
N ALA A 140 -7.06 10.06 6.99
CA ALA A 140 -5.98 10.30 6.03
C ALA A 140 -6.38 10.03 4.57
N ALA A 141 -7.56 10.50 4.15
CA ALA A 141 -8.14 10.22 2.84
C ALA A 141 -7.29 10.67 1.63
N ALA A 142 -6.40 11.65 1.80
CA ALA A 142 -5.44 12.07 0.77
C ALA A 142 -4.11 11.27 0.83
N GLY A 143 -3.96 10.33 1.75
CA GLY A 143 -2.81 9.45 1.85
C GLY A 143 -2.79 8.35 0.77
N GLY A 144 -1.71 7.58 0.71
CA GLY A 144 -1.54 6.55 -0.33
C GLY A 144 -2.67 5.52 -0.38
N VAL A 145 -3.06 4.94 0.77
CA VAL A 145 -4.21 4.02 0.85
C VAL A 145 -5.51 4.78 0.65
N GLY A 146 -5.67 5.96 1.28
CA GLY A 146 -6.90 6.75 1.22
C GLY A 146 -7.32 7.10 -0.20
N GLN A 147 -6.38 7.48 -1.05
CA GLN A 147 -6.68 7.79 -2.45
C GLN A 147 -7.24 6.59 -3.22
N VAL A 148 -6.68 5.40 -3.03
CA VAL A 148 -7.16 4.17 -3.67
C VAL A 148 -8.50 3.73 -3.07
N PHE A 149 -8.57 3.73 -1.73
CA PHE A 149 -9.77 3.33 -0.99
C PHE A 149 -10.98 4.18 -1.35
N CYS A 150 -10.85 5.51 -1.33
CA CYS A 150 -11.97 6.42 -1.59
C CYS A 150 -12.50 6.29 -3.03
N GLN A 151 -11.62 6.12 -4.03
CA GLN A 151 -12.04 5.84 -5.40
C GLN A 151 -12.81 4.52 -5.49
N TRP A 152 -12.30 3.47 -4.86
CA TRP A 152 -12.95 2.16 -4.89
C TRP A 152 -14.26 2.17 -4.12
N ALA A 153 -14.30 2.76 -2.92
CA ALA A 153 -15.54 2.93 -2.16
C ALA A 153 -16.61 3.66 -2.97
N LYS A 154 -16.27 4.76 -3.63
CA LYS A 154 -17.18 5.48 -4.53
C LYS A 154 -17.65 4.60 -5.69
N SER A 155 -16.77 3.82 -6.30
CA SER A 155 -17.12 2.95 -7.44
C SER A 155 -18.11 1.85 -7.10
N ILE A 156 -18.13 1.38 -5.85
CA ILE A 156 -19.13 0.43 -5.34
C ILE A 156 -20.36 1.10 -4.73
N GLY A 157 -20.48 2.41 -4.88
CA GLY A 157 -21.65 3.19 -4.47
C GLY A 157 -21.64 3.66 -3.02
N CYS A 158 -20.54 3.55 -2.28
CA CYS A 158 -20.42 4.13 -0.94
C CYS A 158 -20.26 5.66 -1.01
N ARG A 159 -20.72 6.32 0.04
CA ARG A 159 -20.50 7.74 0.31
C ARG A 159 -19.35 7.86 1.32
N VAL A 160 -18.38 8.72 1.08
CA VAL A 160 -17.17 8.77 1.93
C VAL A 160 -17.02 10.15 2.58
N ILE A 161 -16.89 10.15 3.91
CA ILE A 161 -16.33 11.26 4.67
C ILE A 161 -14.83 11.00 4.79
N GLY A 162 -14.00 11.87 4.23
CA GLY A 162 -12.55 11.80 4.35
C GLY A 162 -12.03 12.80 5.36
N THR A 163 -11.03 12.44 6.18
CA THR A 163 -10.32 13.44 6.98
C THR A 163 -8.95 13.72 6.39
N VAL A 164 -8.49 14.96 6.53
CA VAL A 164 -7.18 15.43 6.07
C VAL A 164 -6.55 16.36 7.10
N GLY A 165 -5.21 16.48 7.08
CA GLY A 165 -4.47 17.34 8.02
C GLY A 165 -4.12 18.73 7.46
N SER A 166 -4.54 19.10 6.24
CA SER A 166 -4.31 20.43 5.69
C SER A 166 -5.27 20.74 4.56
N ASP A 167 -5.51 22.03 4.31
CA ASP A 167 -6.38 22.47 3.22
C ASP A 167 -5.89 22.05 1.84
N SER A 168 -4.58 22.04 1.63
CA SER A 168 -3.97 21.59 0.37
C SER A 168 -4.30 20.13 0.00
N LYS A 169 -4.79 19.33 0.95
CA LYS A 169 -5.19 17.93 0.77
C LYS A 169 -6.69 17.76 0.52
N ILE A 170 -7.51 18.81 0.71
CA ILE A 170 -8.96 18.73 0.54
C ILE A 170 -9.32 18.37 -0.91
N ASP A 171 -8.74 19.07 -1.88
CA ASP A 171 -9.03 18.82 -3.29
C ASP A 171 -8.57 17.44 -3.76
N ILE A 172 -7.48 16.94 -3.20
CA ILE A 172 -7.00 15.58 -3.47
C ILE A 172 -8.05 14.55 -2.99
N ALA A 173 -8.54 14.69 -1.76
CA ALA A 173 -9.54 13.79 -1.21
C ALA A 173 -10.88 13.85 -1.98
N LYS A 174 -11.35 15.04 -2.33
CA LYS A 174 -12.57 15.23 -3.15
C LYS A 174 -12.43 14.61 -4.54
N LYS A 175 -11.31 14.86 -5.22
CA LYS A 175 -11.01 14.28 -6.55
C LYS A 175 -11.01 12.75 -6.50
N ASN A 176 -10.54 12.18 -5.41
CA ASN A 176 -10.51 10.74 -5.22
C ASN A 176 -11.80 10.14 -4.67
N GLY A 177 -12.89 10.90 -4.58
CA GLY A 177 -14.22 10.35 -4.34
C GLY A 177 -14.83 10.61 -2.98
N CYS A 178 -14.16 11.36 -2.09
CA CYS A 178 -14.81 11.83 -0.87
C CYS A 178 -15.94 12.81 -1.19
N GLU A 179 -17.12 12.53 -0.65
CA GLU A 179 -18.27 13.42 -0.73
C GLU A 179 -18.12 14.60 0.23
N PHE A 180 -17.63 14.30 1.43
CA PHE A 180 -17.31 15.29 2.47
C PHE A 180 -15.84 15.17 2.84
N VAL A 181 -15.21 16.30 3.14
CA VAL A 181 -13.81 16.32 3.60
C VAL A 181 -13.70 17.25 4.80
N ILE A 182 -13.10 16.74 5.88
CA ILE A 182 -12.91 17.44 7.15
C ILE A 182 -11.42 17.66 7.37
N ASN A 183 -11.01 18.89 7.62
CA ASN A 183 -9.64 19.20 8.04
C ASN A 183 -9.58 19.20 9.57
N TYR A 184 -9.10 18.11 10.16
CA TYR A 184 -9.06 17.91 11.61
C TYR A 184 -8.12 18.88 12.37
N ASN A 185 -7.29 19.65 11.68
CA ASN A 185 -6.50 20.71 12.29
C ASN A 185 -7.27 22.03 12.45
N LYS A 186 -8.43 22.14 11.84
CA LYS A 186 -9.30 23.31 11.89
C LYS A 186 -10.67 23.04 12.49
N ASP A 187 -11.16 21.84 12.25
CA ASP A 187 -12.49 21.40 12.62
C ASP A 187 -12.40 20.28 13.66
N ASP A 188 -13.33 20.30 14.61
CA ASP A 188 -13.62 19.15 15.46
C ASP A 188 -14.33 18.11 14.60
N PHE A 189 -13.60 17.04 14.22
CA PHE A 189 -14.12 16.08 13.24
C PHE A 189 -15.34 15.32 13.77
N ASP A 190 -15.43 15.07 15.10
CA ASP A 190 -16.58 14.41 15.72
C ASP A 190 -17.84 15.23 15.51
N LYS A 191 -17.79 16.54 15.82
CA LYS A 191 -18.92 17.44 15.62
C LYS A 191 -19.30 17.55 14.14
N LYS A 192 -18.30 17.65 13.24
CA LYS A 192 -18.57 17.69 11.80
C LYS A 192 -19.23 16.43 11.29
N VAL A 193 -18.82 15.25 11.77
CA VAL A 193 -19.49 14.00 11.44
C VAL A 193 -20.94 14.01 11.92
N LEU A 194 -21.20 14.45 13.14
CA LEU A 194 -22.58 14.56 13.65
C LEU A 194 -23.43 15.57 12.84
N GLU A 195 -22.88 16.72 12.45
CA GLU A 195 -23.55 17.67 11.55
C GLU A 195 -23.90 17.02 10.21
N ILE A 196 -22.95 16.33 9.56
CA ILE A 196 -23.16 15.67 8.24
C ILE A 196 -24.19 14.55 8.33
N THR A 197 -24.33 13.92 9.48
CA THR A 197 -25.19 12.75 9.69
C THR A 197 -26.50 13.05 10.42
N ASP A 198 -26.87 14.28 10.61
CA ASP A 198 -28.04 14.69 11.42
C ASP A 198 -28.04 14.02 12.81
N ASN A 199 -26.93 14.04 13.48
CA ASN A 199 -26.68 13.42 14.80
C ASN A 199 -26.82 11.88 14.84
N LYS A 200 -26.88 11.20 13.69
CA LYS A 200 -26.99 9.71 13.65
C LYS A 200 -25.65 9.02 13.82
N GLY A 201 -24.54 9.75 13.63
CA GLY A 201 -23.18 9.20 13.64
C GLY A 201 -22.88 8.34 12.42
N ILE A 202 -21.77 7.59 12.51
CA ILE A 202 -21.28 6.77 11.41
C ILE A 202 -21.09 5.32 11.87
N ARG A 203 -21.40 4.38 10.98
CA ARG A 203 -21.39 2.95 11.32
C ARG A 203 -19.98 2.35 11.31
N VAL A 204 -19.13 2.82 10.42
CA VAL A 204 -17.77 2.32 10.26
C VAL A 204 -16.78 3.45 10.02
N VAL A 205 -15.67 3.36 10.73
CA VAL A 205 -14.51 4.24 10.62
C VAL A 205 -13.31 3.38 10.24
N TYR A 206 -12.60 3.77 9.20
CA TYR A 206 -11.33 3.17 8.82
C TYR A 206 -10.21 4.09 9.28
N ASP A 207 -9.46 3.64 10.28
CA ASP A 207 -8.39 4.40 10.90
C ASP A 207 -7.06 3.66 10.78
N GLY A 208 -6.10 4.30 10.13
CA GLY A 208 -4.72 3.86 10.03
C GLY A 208 -3.74 4.87 10.63
N VAL A 209 -4.26 5.84 11.39
CA VAL A 209 -3.46 6.92 12.01
C VAL A 209 -3.25 6.64 13.50
N GLY A 210 -4.30 6.17 14.18
CA GLY A 210 -4.33 5.87 15.63
C GLY A 210 -4.70 7.05 16.49
#